data_56f1e452312a4c76f329145924acc36d
#
_entry.id   56f1e452312a4c76f329145924acc36d
#
_cell.length_a   1.000
_cell.length_b   1.000
_cell.length_c   1.000
_cell.angle_alpha   90.00
_cell.angle_beta   90.00
_cell.angle_gamma   90.00
#
_symmetry.space_group_name_H-M   'P 1'
#
loop_
_entity.id
_entity.type
_entity.pdbx_description
1 polymer ?
#
loop_
_entity_poly.entity_id
_entity_poly.type
_entity_poly.pdbx_seq_one_letter_code
_entity_poly.pdbx_strand_id
1 'polypeptide(L)'
;GGLWVCGGGGGGGVGDEVEEWKNIIVEVGIDALESVFHFLKERYGNVYLNPDNTIYDLYISPHDENIILERLYVDAPLNRRSGNYQIPKLEKLLVDLIVNDPMILPVGVSEVKKIIANALSKYNLNYSTILRYAKKRRVEKKLIPFGIKESEMIY
;
A
#
# COMPACT_ATOMS: atom_id res chain seq x y z
N GLY A 1 -7.90 -4.35 11.92
CA GLY A 1 -6.79 -3.63 11.31
C GLY A 1 -6.03 -4.50 10.30
N GLY A 2 -5.48 -3.87 9.29
CA GLY A 2 -4.59 -4.53 8.34
C GLY A 2 -3.15 -4.21 8.68
N LEU A 3 -2.28 -5.22 8.64
CA LEU A 3 -0.84 -5.08 8.75
C LEU A 3 -0.21 -5.67 7.49
N TRP A 4 0.62 -4.91 6.82
CA TRP A 4 1.40 -5.43 5.72
C TRP A 4 2.78 -4.76 5.64
N VAL A 5 3.75 -5.52 5.15
CA VAL A 5 5.15 -5.12 5.08
C VAL A 5 5.54 -4.97 3.61
N CYS A 6 5.99 -3.78 3.23
CA CYS A 6 6.65 -3.56 1.96
C CYS A 6 8.16 -3.73 2.14
N GLY A 7 8.69 -4.84 1.65
CA GLY A 7 10.12 -5.03 1.53
C GLY A 7 10.58 -4.69 0.11
N GLY A 8 11.42 -3.67 -0.04
CA GLY A 8 12.08 -3.37 -1.31
C GLY A 8 13.32 -4.26 -1.48
N GLY A 9 13.18 -5.37 -2.20
CA GLY A 9 14.31 -6.19 -2.62
C GLY A 9 14.98 -5.59 -3.85
N GLY A 10 16.08 -4.89 -3.68
CA GLY A 10 16.97 -4.52 -4.79
C GLY A 10 17.79 -5.74 -5.22
N GLY A 11 17.67 -6.13 -6.48
CA GLY A 11 18.33 -7.32 -7.02
C GLY A 11 19.84 -7.23 -7.07
N GLY A 12 20.42 -8.30 -6.64
CA GLY A 12 21.68 -8.92 -6.92
C GLY A 12 22.89 -8.11 -7.38
N GLY A 13 23.82 -7.94 -6.45
CA GLY A 13 25.25 -7.90 -6.73
C GLY A 13 25.94 -8.83 -5.75
N VAL A 14 26.81 -9.65 -6.27
CA VAL A 14 27.60 -10.61 -5.49
C VAL A 14 28.43 -9.81 -4.47
N GLY A 15 28.11 -9.93 -3.15
CA GLY A 15 28.96 -9.52 -2.06
C GLY A 15 28.61 -8.22 -1.33
N ASP A 16 27.55 -7.49 -1.70
CA ASP A 16 27.07 -6.34 -0.97
C ASP A 16 25.92 -6.72 -0.05
N GLU A 17 25.99 -6.30 1.22
CA GLU A 17 24.85 -6.36 2.13
C GLU A 17 23.72 -5.55 1.52
N VAL A 18 22.64 -6.24 1.11
CA VAL A 18 21.41 -5.59 0.66
C VAL A 18 20.78 -4.95 1.89
N GLU A 19 20.80 -3.63 1.99
CA GLU A 19 20.01 -2.89 2.97
C GLU A 19 18.54 -3.13 2.63
N GLU A 20 17.90 -4.03 3.37
CA GLU A 20 16.48 -4.28 3.26
C GLU A 20 15.72 -3.12 3.94
N TRP A 21 15.19 -2.23 3.14
CA TRP A 21 14.28 -1.20 3.60
C TRP A 21 12.98 -1.85 4.06
N LYS A 22 12.66 -1.72 5.33
CA LYS A 22 11.44 -2.31 5.90
C LYS A 22 10.51 -1.21 6.40
N ASN A 23 9.61 -0.80 5.53
CA ASN A 23 8.48 0.01 5.93
C ASN A 23 7.31 -0.91 6.29
N ILE A 24 6.82 -0.80 7.52
CA ILE A 24 5.63 -1.51 7.98
C ILE A 24 4.46 -0.55 7.86
N ILE A 25 3.49 -0.89 7.04
CA ILE A 25 2.26 -0.12 6.90
C ILE A 25 1.19 -0.75 7.78
N VAL A 26 0.69 0.03 8.72
CA VAL A 26 -0.39 -0.35 9.63
C VAL A 26 -1.63 0.45 9.27
N GLU A 27 -2.71 -0.22 8.95
CA GLU A 27 -3.98 0.42 8.63
C GLU A 27 -5.02 0.09 9.70
N VAL A 28 -5.68 1.11 10.22
CA VAL A 28 -6.75 0.98 11.20
C VAL A 28 -7.93 1.88 10.84
N GLY A 29 -9.11 1.53 11.35
CA GLY A 29 -10.29 2.36 11.17
C GLY A 29 -10.06 3.79 11.68
N ILE A 30 -10.73 4.75 11.07
CA ILE A 30 -10.55 6.18 11.36
C ILE A 30 -10.76 6.53 12.83
N ASP A 31 -11.69 5.85 13.52
CA ASP A 31 -11.99 6.09 14.92
C ASP A 31 -10.86 5.67 15.88
N ALA A 32 -10.02 4.73 15.45
CA ALA A 32 -8.89 4.22 16.24
C ALA A 32 -7.55 4.81 15.84
N LEU A 33 -7.49 5.57 14.77
CA LEU A 33 -6.25 5.98 14.11
C LEU A 33 -5.33 6.78 15.05
N GLU A 34 -5.86 7.76 15.73
CA GLU A 34 -5.10 8.61 16.65
C GLU A 34 -4.62 7.86 17.89
N SER A 35 -5.48 7.05 18.49
CA SER A 35 -5.14 6.22 19.65
C SER A 35 -4.03 5.23 19.35
N VAL A 36 -4.10 4.56 18.21
CA VAL A 36 -3.08 3.61 17.77
C VAL A 36 -1.77 4.34 17.44
N PHE A 37 -1.84 5.53 16.84
CA PHE A 37 -0.66 6.35 16.58
C PHE A 37 0.10 6.67 17.86
N HIS A 38 -0.58 7.19 18.87
CA HIS A 38 0.04 7.51 20.17
C HIS A 38 0.61 6.27 20.84
N PHE A 39 -0.12 5.17 20.83
CA PHE A 39 0.33 3.89 21.38
C PHE A 39 1.64 3.40 20.71
N LEU A 40 1.72 3.48 19.39
CA LEU A 40 2.92 3.08 18.65
C LEU A 40 4.06 4.07 18.86
N LYS A 41 3.78 5.37 18.87
CA LYS A 41 4.78 6.43 19.07
C LYS A 41 5.49 6.35 20.41
N GLU A 42 4.78 5.93 21.47
CA GLU A 42 5.37 5.71 22.78
C GLU A 42 6.39 4.54 22.82
N ARG A 43 6.26 3.59 21.90
CA ARG A 43 7.08 2.36 21.88
C ARG A 43 8.15 2.36 20.81
N TYR A 44 7.91 3.05 19.71
CA TYR A 44 8.78 3.04 18.54
C TYR A 44 9.15 4.47 18.12
N GLY A 45 10.40 4.67 17.70
CA GLY A 45 10.90 5.99 17.33
C GLY A 45 10.38 6.52 15.99
N ASN A 46 10.32 5.65 14.99
CA ASN A 46 10.01 6.02 13.61
C ASN A 46 8.57 5.66 13.25
N VAL A 47 7.62 6.38 13.81
CA VAL A 47 6.17 6.20 13.54
C VAL A 47 5.59 7.47 12.95
N TYR A 48 4.91 7.34 11.82
CA TYR A 48 4.34 8.45 11.05
C TYR A 48 2.86 8.22 10.76
N LEU A 49 2.06 9.24 10.98
CA LEU A 49 0.61 9.23 10.72
C LEU A 49 0.31 9.94 9.40
N ASN A 50 -0.23 9.21 8.42
CA ASN A 50 -0.59 9.74 7.11
C ASN A 50 0.48 10.69 6.54
N PRO A 51 1.75 10.26 6.42
CA PRO A 51 2.83 11.15 5.99
C PRO A 51 2.58 11.65 4.56
N ASP A 52 2.89 12.91 4.33
CA ASP A 52 2.96 13.46 2.98
C ASP A 52 4.32 13.18 2.32
N ASN A 53 4.47 13.58 1.06
CA ASN A 53 5.71 13.36 0.32
C ASN A 53 6.92 14.05 0.96
N THR A 54 6.73 15.21 1.57
CA THR A 54 7.80 15.94 2.25
C THR A 54 8.30 15.18 3.47
N ILE A 55 7.40 14.69 4.30
CA ILE A 55 7.71 13.85 5.46
C ILE A 55 8.39 12.55 4.99
N TYR A 56 7.88 11.96 3.93
CA TYR A 56 8.46 10.74 3.36
C TYR A 56 9.92 10.96 2.95
N ASP A 57 10.20 11.98 2.15
CA ASP A 57 11.54 12.25 1.63
C ASP A 57 12.54 12.61 2.73
N LEU A 58 12.12 13.39 3.71
CA LEU A 58 13.00 13.90 4.76
C LEU A 58 13.26 12.90 5.89
N TYR A 59 12.26 12.11 6.26
CA TYR A 59 12.31 11.30 7.50
C TYR A 59 12.14 9.81 7.27
N ILE A 60 11.35 9.38 6.30
CA ILE A 60 11.05 7.97 6.08
C ILE A 60 12.08 7.32 5.15
N SER A 61 12.30 7.92 4.00
CA SER A 61 13.21 7.39 2.98
C SER A 61 14.65 7.20 3.47
N PRO A 62 15.23 8.07 4.35
CA PRO A 62 16.59 7.88 4.86
C PRO A 62 16.74 6.78 5.92
N HIS A 63 15.64 6.27 6.49
CA HIS A 63 15.67 5.30 7.58
C HIS A 63 15.25 3.90 7.14
N ASP A 64 15.92 2.89 7.72
CA ASP A 64 15.76 1.48 7.32
C ASP A 64 14.49 0.83 7.86
N GLU A 65 13.95 1.33 8.99
CA GLU A 65 12.78 0.79 9.64
C GLU A 65 11.81 1.90 10.03
N ASN A 66 10.61 1.87 9.45
CA ASN A 66 9.58 2.85 9.74
C ASN A 66 8.23 2.16 9.90
N ILE A 67 7.39 2.72 10.76
CA ILE A 67 5.99 2.36 10.87
C ILE A 67 5.16 3.51 10.31
N ILE A 68 4.41 3.23 9.27
CA ILE A 68 3.51 4.18 8.62
C ILE A 68 2.09 3.80 8.96
N LEU A 69 1.38 4.68 9.66
CA LEU A 69 0.01 4.46 10.06
C LEU A 69 -0.93 5.19 9.12
N GLU A 70 -1.85 4.46 8.54
CA GLU A 70 -2.83 4.97 7.58
C GLU A 70 -4.25 4.54 7.94
N ARG A 71 -5.22 5.26 7.40
CA ARG A 71 -6.63 4.93 7.53
C ARG A 71 -6.98 3.67 6.73
N LEU A 72 -7.62 2.71 7.39
CA LEU A 72 -8.28 1.61 6.71
C LEU A 72 -9.68 2.05 6.27
N TYR A 73 -9.95 1.97 4.98
CA TYR A 73 -11.27 2.29 4.44
C TYR A 73 -12.27 1.17 4.72
N VAL A 74 -13.52 1.54 4.96
CA VAL A 74 -14.62 0.58 5.16
C VAL A 74 -14.77 -0.29 3.90
N ASP A 75 -14.96 -1.58 4.11
CA ASP A 75 -15.08 -2.58 3.04
C ASP A 75 -13.84 -2.72 2.14
N ALA A 76 -12.67 -2.33 2.63
CA ALA A 76 -11.41 -2.59 1.93
C ALA A 76 -11.24 -4.10 1.70
N PRO A 77 -10.79 -4.53 0.51
CA PRO A 77 -10.60 -5.94 0.19
C PRO A 77 -9.44 -6.54 1.00
N LEU A 78 -9.79 -7.35 2.01
CA LEU A 78 -8.85 -7.99 2.91
C LEU A 78 -9.03 -9.50 2.88
N ASN A 79 -7.94 -10.23 3.03
CA ASN A 79 -7.96 -11.67 3.27
C ASN A 79 -8.14 -11.94 4.76
N ARG A 80 -9.01 -12.90 5.08
CA ARG A 80 -9.10 -13.41 6.45
C ARG A 80 -7.94 -14.37 6.68
N ARG A 81 -7.10 -14.09 7.68
CA ARG A 81 -6.12 -15.04 8.20
C ARG A 81 -6.49 -15.47 9.62
N SER A 82 -6.03 -16.64 10.00
CA SER A 82 -6.05 -17.07 11.39
C SER A 82 -5.04 -16.23 12.18
N GLY A 83 -5.51 -15.32 13.01
CA GLY A 83 -4.68 -14.42 13.79
C GLY A 83 -5.37 -13.07 14.02
N ASN A 84 -4.70 -12.18 14.72
CA ASN A 84 -5.25 -10.89 15.12
C ASN A 84 -5.14 -9.80 14.03
N TYR A 85 -4.65 -10.14 12.86
CA TYR A 85 -4.48 -9.19 11.75
C TYR A 85 -4.96 -9.78 10.42
N GLN A 86 -5.31 -8.89 9.52
CA GLN A 86 -5.71 -9.22 8.15
C GLN A 86 -4.65 -8.68 7.18
N ILE A 87 -4.50 -9.32 6.04
CA ILE A 87 -3.64 -8.83 4.97
C ILE A 87 -4.49 -8.36 3.79
N PRO A 88 -4.04 -7.33 3.06
CA PRO A 88 -4.77 -6.84 1.91
C PRO A 88 -4.81 -7.89 0.79
N LYS A 89 -5.91 -7.91 0.06
CA LYS A 89 -5.98 -8.61 -1.23
C LYS A 89 -5.18 -7.85 -2.28
N LEU A 90 -4.78 -8.55 -3.34
CA LEU A 90 -4.04 -7.96 -4.44
C LEU A 90 -4.81 -6.80 -5.10
N GLU A 91 -6.14 -6.89 -5.19
CA GLU A 91 -7.02 -5.85 -5.69
C GLU A 91 -6.88 -4.53 -4.90
N LYS A 92 -6.80 -4.64 -3.57
CA LYS A 92 -6.55 -3.48 -2.71
C LYS A 92 -5.16 -2.90 -2.93
N LEU A 93 -4.15 -3.76 -2.96
CA LEU A 93 -2.75 -3.33 -3.15
C LEU A 93 -2.56 -2.56 -4.46
N LEU A 94 -3.21 -2.98 -5.53
CA LEU A 94 -3.13 -2.31 -6.82
C LEU A 94 -3.74 -0.90 -6.78
N VAL A 95 -4.89 -0.74 -6.14
CA VAL A 95 -5.51 0.58 -5.98
C VAL A 95 -4.62 1.48 -5.11
N ASP A 96 -4.14 0.96 -4.00
CA ASP A 96 -3.28 1.72 -3.09
C ASP A 96 -1.96 2.13 -3.76
N LEU A 97 -1.38 1.25 -4.57
CA LEU A 97 -0.18 1.55 -5.35
C LEU A 97 -0.40 2.68 -6.35
N ILE A 98 -1.55 2.70 -7.03
CA ILE A 98 -1.90 3.75 -8.00
C ILE A 98 -2.10 5.11 -7.30
N VAL A 99 -2.59 5.10 -6.08
CA VAL A 99 -2.92 6.31 -5.32
C VAL A 99 -1.73 6.84 -4.53
N ASN A 100 -0.98 5.96 -3.89
CA ASN A 100 0.06 6.28 -2.93
C ASN A 100 1.45 5.82 -3.41
N ASP A 101 1.68 5.85 -4.71
CA ASP A 101 2.85 5.27 -5.35
C ASP A 101 4.22 5.55 -4.68
N PRO A 102 4.57 6.80 -4.29
CA PRO A 102 5.89 7.04 -3.70
C PRO A 102 6.08 6.47 -2.30
N MET A 103 4.99 6.22 -1.55
CA MET A 103 5.08 5.72 -0.16
C MET A 103 5.08 4.19 -0.06
N ILE A 104 4.48 3.51 -1.01
CA ILE A 104 4.38 2.06 -1.00
C ILE A 104 5.63 1.42 -1.59
N LEU A 105 6.10 1.94 -2.69
CA LEU A 105 7.31 1.47 -3.34
C LEU A 105 8.14 2.67 -3.80
N PRO A 106 9.41 2.75 -3.41
CA PRO A 106 10.31 3.80 -3.88
C PRO A 106 10.74 3.55 -5.33
N VAL A 107 9.77 3.44 -6.23
CA VAL A 107 9.98 3.15 -7.64
C VAL A 107 9.37 4.25 -8.49
N GLY A 108 9.92 4.47 -9.66
CA GLY A 108 9.42 5.48 -10.59
C GLY A 108 8.06 5.12 -11.20
N VAL A 109 7.34 6.10 -11.73
CA VAL A 109 6.02 5.94 -12.37
C VAL A 109 6.02 4.86 -13.45
N SER A 110 7.10 4.74 -14.23
CA SER A 110 7.24 3.71 -15.26
C SER A 110 7.29 2.30 -14.68
N GLU A 111 7.92 2.12 -13.53
CA GLU A 111 7.97 0.83 -12.83
C GLU A 111 6.60 0.46 -12.25
N VAL A 112 5.88 1.43 -11.68
CA VAL A 112 4.51 1.22 -11.20
C VAL A 112 3.61 0.73 -12.33
N LYS A 113 3.70 1.34 -13.51
CA LYS A 113 2.95 0.89 -14.69
C LYS A 113 3.26 -0.54 -15.09
N LYS A 114 4.54 -0.93 -15.07
CA LYS A 114 4.97 -2.31 -15.35
C LYS A 114 4.44 -3.30 -14.32
N ILE A 115 4.51 -2.96 -13.04
CA ILE A 115 4.01 -3.79 -11.95
C ILE A 115 2.51 -4.04 -12.12
N ILE A 116 1.75 -2.99 -12.38
CA ILE A 116 0.30 -3.10 -12.59
C ILE A 116 -0.02 -3.92 -13.83
N ALA A 117 0.63 -3.65 -14.96
CA ALA A 117 0.43 -4.41 -16.19
C ALA A 117 0.74 -5.91 -16.00
N ASN A 118 1.83 -6.23 -15.32
CA ASN A 118 2.20 -7.60 -14.98
C ASN A 118 1.16 -8.27 -14.08
N ALA A 119 0.67 -7.56 -13.06
CA ALA A 119 -0.34 -8.10 -12.16
C ALA A 119 -1.66 -8.39 -12.90
N LEU A 120 -2.10 -7.46 -13.75
CA LEU A 120 -3.32 -7.62 -14.56
C LEU A 120 -3.23 -8.78 -15.55
N SER A 121 -2.04 -9.04 -16.10
CA SER A 121 -1.85 -10.14 -17.06
C SER A 121 -1.65 -11.50 -16.40
N LYS A 122 -1.05 -11.52 -15.21
CA LYS A 122 -0.58 -12.75 -14.56
C LYS A 122 -1.60 -13.34 -13.57
N TYR A 123 -2.42 -12.51 -12.96
CA TYR A 123 -3.35 -12.92 -11.92
C TYR A 123 -4.80 -12.71 -12.34
N ASN A 124 -5.66 -13.64 -11.93
CA ASN A 124 -7.10 -13.51 -12.13
C ASN A 124 -7.70 -12.57 -11.07
N LEU A 125 -7.72 -11.28 -11.38
CA LEU A 125 -8.17 -10.23 -10.49
C LEU A 125 -9.67 -9.99 -10.62
N ASN A 126 -10.31 -9.66 -9.51
CA ASN A 126 -11.70 -9.26 -9.50
C ASN A 126 -11.84 -7.75 -9.76
N TYR A 127 -12.12 -7.38 -11.01
CA TYR A 127 -12.27 -5.99 -11.42
C TYR A 127 -13.41 -5.26 -10.70
N SER A 128 -14.49 -5.96 -10.38
CA SER A 128 -15.59 -5.39 -9.58
C SER A 128 -15.12 -4.95 -8.20
N THR A 129 -14.29 -5.77 -7.57
CA THR A 129 -13.69 -5.46 -6.27
C THR A 129 -12.74 -4.26 -6.36
N ILE A 130 -11.90 -4.20 -7.39
CA ILE A 130 -11.00 -3.08 -7.63
C ILE A 130 -11.80 -1.77 -7.76
N LEU A 131 -12.79 -1.75 -8.63
CA LEU A 131 -13.60 -0.55 -8.89
C LEU A 131 -14.44 -0.13 -7.68
N ARG A 132 -15.02 -1.08 -6.96
CA ARG A 132 -15.76 -0.79 -5.74
C ARG A 132 -14.88 -0.12 -4.69
N TYR A 133 -13.69 -0.64 -4.47
CA TYR A 133 -12.73 -0.07 -3.52
C TYR A 133 -12.22 1.31 -3.98
N ALA A 134 -11.90 1.46 -5.27
CA ALA A 134 -11.49 2.74 -5.83
C ALA A 134 -12.59 3.82 -5.71
N LYS A 135 -13.86 3.45 -5.91
CA LYS A 135 -15.00 4.35 -5.67
C LYS A 135 -15.13 4.74 -4.21
N LYS A 136 -14.95 3.81 -3.28
CA LYS A 136 -14.93 4.11 -1.84
C LYS A 136 -13.83 5.11 -1.47
N ARG A 137 -12.68 5.01 -2.11
CA ARG A 137 -11.57 5.95 -1.96
C ARG A 137 -11.72 7.23 -2.80
N ARG A 138 -12.72 7.31 -3.68
CA ARG A 138 -12.95 8.41 -4.64
C ARG A 138 -11.76 8.62 -5.60
N VAL A 139 -11.17 7.53 -6.06
CA VAL A 139 -9.98 7.53 -6.93
C VAL A 139 -10.17 6.71 -8.22
N GLU A 140 -11.38 6.32 -8.54
CA GLU A 140 -11.70 5.47 -9.68
C GLU A 140 -11.18 6.03 -11.02
N LYS A 141 -11.12 7.35 -11.15
CA LYS A 141 -10.59 8.01 -12.36
C LYS A 141 -9.10 7.77 -12.56
N LYS A 142 -8.35 7.52 -11.49
CA LYS A 142 -6.92 7.21 -11.56
C LYS A 142 -6.63 5.83 -12.15
N LEU A 143 -7.63 4.96 -12.22
CA LEU A 143 -7.51 3.61 -12.79
C LEU A 143 -7.59 3.60 -14.32
N ILE A 144 -8.19 4.62 -14.94
CA ILE A 144 -8.44 4.68 -16.39
C ILE A 144 -7.15 4.54 -17.21
N PRO A 145 -6.02 5.20 -16.88
CA PRO A 145 -4.77 5.05 -17.62
C PRO A 145 -4.20 3.63 -17.62
N PHE A 146 -4.65 2.78 -16.70
CA PHE A 146 -4.23 1.38 -16.57
C PHE A 146 -5.20 0.40 -17.25
N GLY A 147 -6.20 0.91 -17.99
CA GLY A 147 -7.17 0.09 -18.69
C GLY A 147 -8.31 -0.44 -17.81
N ILE A 148 -8.42 -0.01 -16.57
CA ILE A 148 -9.47 -0.44 -15.65
C ILE A 148 -10.63 0.55 -15.70
N LYS A 149 -11.71 0.16 -16.35
CA LYS A 149 -12.90 1.00 -16.58
C LYS A 149 -14.17 0.25 -16.19
N GLU A 150 -15.19 1.02 -15.82
CA GLU A 150 -16.52 0.46 -15.51
C GLU A 150 -17.17 -0.26 -16.70
N SER A 151 -16.88 0.17 -17.94
CA SER A 151 -17.41 -0.43 -19.16
C SER A 151 -16.92 -1.85 -19.45
N GLU A 152 -15.82 -2.28 -18.85
CA GLU A 152 -15.29 -3.65 -18.97
C GLU A 152 -15.91 -4.62 -17.95
N MET A 153 -16.76 -4.12 -17.07
CA MET A 153 -17.46 -4.91 -16.06
C MET A 153 -18.81 -5.47 -16.54
N ILE A 154 -19.23 -5.12 -17.72
CA ILE A 154 -20.43 -5.68 -18.33
C ILE A 154 -20.03 -7.04 -18.93
N TYR A 155 -20.15 -8.08 -18.09
CA TYR A 155 -19.83 -9.51 -18.33
C TYR A 155 -18.42 -9.97 -18.09
#